data_e351516299dab867abef07d13293ab1a
#
_entry.id   e351516299dab867abef07d13293ab1a
#
_cell.length_a   1.000
_cell.length_b   1.000
_cell.length_c   1.000
_cell.angle_alpha   90.00
_cell.angle_beta   90.00
_cell.angle_gamma   90.00
#
_symmetry.space_group_name_H-M   'P 1'
#
loop_
_entity.id
_entity.type
_entity.pdbx_description
1 polymer ?
#
loop_
_entity_poly.entity_id
_entity_poly.type
_entity_poly.pdbx_seq_one_letter_code
_entity_poly.pdbx_strand_id
1 'polypeptide(L)'
;MNEKHFRYLRQNRKKIGVSIVVLVFLTALGVFFLYTTQSDYSLIPLNKTVYIACDGSGNFTCDGSDDQVEINKALEYVAKNRHYSTVHLKGPHIYVISDSILIGSNTVLEGDSTAVIKLKDKAGWPAGKPIITQMDSAGIQGVTIKGFEINGNHDQNEDKKKGEGYYNMISFLDSKNIQVHNMYMHDGHGDGLKVERGSNIQFYNNTVYKLGHDGFYAIDCQNIEAWNNTITCRTNSGLRIWNSNYVKFHDNVIDSFYHWSAGGPGLLIEKSTRIVNCVEVYNNTIHNTYGPGIWLIGYGEPYPEEEAQNVHIHHNTFYSTGTNPSIDWVGGIVTSGFYDTLIENNVFDSIYHAAILNTYPSASTGTSDPVDLSPQGTGYTTIIRNNIIVNTRKRTKDPDGTGYATINYFPETHTFVLQNNCLYNNSAGDYRNASSSTDIYADPLFVDQKKHDYHLKPGSLCIGAGYTTSTSSIAGENGSQINIGRYC
;
A
#
# COMPACT_ATOMS: atom_id res chain seq x y z
N MET A 1 -63.49 35.04 42.42
CA MET A 1 -62.93 35.24 41.09
C MET A 1 -63.52 34.18 40.16
N ASN A 2 -64.19 34.60 39.12
CA ASN A 2 -65.23 33.85 38.39
C ASN A 2 -64.71 32.85 37.42
N GLU A 3 -65.25 31.65 37.39
CA GLU A 3 -64.84 30.49 36.53
C GLU A 3 -64.76 30.81 35.02
N LYS A 4 -65.50 31.82 34.55
CA LYS A 4 -65.47 32.32 33.20
C LYS A 4 -64.10 32.97 32.81
N HIS A 5 -63.40 33.59 33.80
CA HIS A 5 -62.11 34.24 33.52
C HIS A 5 -61.02 33.21 33.38
N PHE A 6 -61.09 32.09 34.10
CA PHE A 6 -60.14 30.99 33.95
C PHE A 6 -60.27 30.21 32.63
N ARG A 7 -61.50 30.08 32.09
CA ARG A 7 -61.73 29.46 30.76
C ARG A 7 -61.21 30.35 29.63
N TYR A 8 -61.32 31.66 29.73
CA TYR A 8 -60.83 32.63 28.76
C TYR A 8 -59.31 32.62 28.68
N LEU A 9 -58.63 32.58 29.80
CA LEU A 9 -57.19 32.51 29.88
C LEU A 9 -56.63 31.16 29.39
N ARG A 10 -57.35 30.05 29.60
CA ARG A 10 -56.96 28.75 29.14
C ARG A 10 -57.12 28.58 27.60
N GLN A 11 -58.15 29.20 27.01
CA GLN A 11 -58.37 29.23 25.58
C GLN A 11 -57.36 30.12 24.84
N ASN A 12 -57.01 31.27 25.43
CA ASN A 12 -56.04 32.18 24.84
C ASN A 12 -54.60 31.67 25.00
N ARG A 13 -54.28 30.96 26.12
CA ARG A 13 -52.97 30.30 26.22
C ARG A 13 -52.75 29.22 25.19
N LYS A 14 -53.76 28.46 24.81
CA LYS A 14 -53.68 27.48 23.71
C LYS A 14 -53.52 28.17 22.35
N LYS A 15 -54.20 29.28 22.10
CA LYS A 15 -54.05 30.04 20.83
C LYS A 15 -52.67 30.73 20.74
N ILE A 16 -52.15 31.30 21.86
CA ILE A 16 -50.83 31.90 21.91
C ILE A 16 -49.77 30.82 21.77
N GLY A 17 -49.92 29.65 22.43
CA GLY A 17 -49.00 28.51 22.31
C GLY A 17 -48.93 27.95 20.89
N VAL A 18 -50.06 27.83 20.19
CA VAL A 18 -50.12 27.37 18.81
C VAL A 18 -49.49 28.40 17.87
N SER A 19 -49.76 29.70 18.08
CA SER A 19 -49.15 30.75 17.23
C SER A 19 -47.63 30.85 17.44
N ILE A 20 -47.09 30.67 18.65
CA ILE A 20 -45.67 30.63 18.93
C ILE A 20 -45.03 29.37 18.32
N VAL A 21 -45.66 28.21 18.42
CA VAL A 21 -45.17 26.98 17.81
C VAL A 21 -45.15 27.06 16.27
N VAL A 22 -46.20 27.63 15.67
CA VAL A 22 -46.27 27.85 14.22
C VAL A 22 -45.22 28.88 13.77
N LEU A 23 -45.01 29.95 14.55
CA LEU A 23 -43.97 30.94 14.23
C LEU A 23 -42.54 30.37 14.35
N VAL A 24 -42.31 29.54 15.40
CA VAL A 24 -41.03 28.84 15.57
C VAL A 24 -40.81 27.78 14.49
N PHE A 25 -41.87 27.09 14.04
CA PHE A 25 -41.78 26.15 12.92
C PHE A 25 -41.56 26.87 11.57
N LEU A 26 -42.19 28.02 11.34
CA LEU A 26 -41.99 28.81 10.13
C LEU A 26 -40.61 29.48 10.09
N THR A 27 -40.10 29.94 11.24
CA THR A 27 -38.70 30.43 11.35
C THR A 27 -37.69 29.30 11.25
N ALA A 28 -37.93 28.13 11.83
CA ALA A 28 -37.05 26.96 11.65
C ALA A 28 -37.05 26.42 10.24
N LEU A 29 -38.22 26.38 9.56
CA LEU A 29 -38.31 26.06 8.14
C LEU A 29 -37.66 27.14 7.26
N GLY A 30 -37.82 28.39 7.57
CA GLY A 30 -37.16 29.51 6.86
C GLY A 30 -35.66 29.49 7.03
N VAL A 31 -35.16 29.21 8.24
CA VAL A 31 -33.71 29.02 8.51
C VAL A 31 -33.23 27.73 7.86
N PHE A 32 -33.99 26.65 7.90
CA PHE A 32 -33.65 25.40 7.20
C PHE A 32 -33.63 25.60 5.68
N PHE A 33 -34.60 26.36 5.12
CA PHE A 33 -34.57 26.72 3.68
C PHE A 33 -33.43 27.69 3.35
N LEU A 34 -33.09 28.64 4.23
CA LEU A 34 -31.94 29.51 4.05
C LEU A 34 -30.61 28.74 4.22
N TYR A 35 -30.56 27.76 5.15
CA TYR A 35 -29.40 26.86 5.28
C TYR A 35 -29.32 25.86 4.13
N THR A 36 -30.43 25.35 3.60
CA THR A 36 -30.42 24.43 2.44
C THR A 36 -30.26 25.17 1.12
N THR A 37 -30.52 26.47 1.03
CA THR A 37 -30.26 27.28 -0.17
C THR A 37 -28.92 27.98 -0.13
N GLN A 38 -28.21 27.97 1.00
CA GLN A 38 -26.84 28.51 1.14
C GLN A 38 -25.75 27.40 1.18
N SER A 39 -26.16 26.14 1.31
CA SER A 39 -25.28 25.00 1.07
C SER A 39 -25.64 24.40 -0.27
N ASP A 40 -24.69 24.31 -1.15
CA ASP A 40 -24.69 23.55 -2.39
C ASP A 40 -25.07 24.30 -3.68
N TYR A 41 -24.72 25.55 -3.80
CA TYR A 41 -23.90 25.81 -4.96
C TYR A 41 -22.47 25.43 -4.60
N SER A 42 -22.17 24.15 -4.41
CA SER A 42 -20.90 23.59 -4.83
C SER A 42 -20.85 23.95 -6.33
N LEU A 43 -20.23 25.06 -6.62
CA LEU A 43 -19.83 25.40 -7.96
C LEU A 43 -19.07 24.16 -8.41
N ILE A 44 -19.70 23.30 -9.22
CA ILE A 44 -19.02 22.26 -9.97
C ILE A 44 -17.84 23.04 -10.55
N PRO A 45 -16.59 22.75 -10.15
CA PRO A 45 -15.48 23.45 -10.73
C PRO A 45 -15.63 23.26 -12.22
N LEU A 46 -15.74 24.35 -12.97
CA LEU A 46 -15.66 24.27 -14.40
C LEU A 46 -14.27 23.69 -14.64
N ASN A 47 -14.19 22.38 -14.96
CA ASN A 47 -12.95 21.61 -15.11
C ASN A 47 -12.14 22.15 -16.29
N LYS A 48 -11.71 23.42 -16.20
CA LYS A 48 -10.85 24.03 -17.19
C LYS A 48 -9.42 23.62 -16.93
N THR A 49 -8.73 23.35 -18.01
CA THR A 49 -7.34 22.91 -18.02
C THR A 49 -6.44 24.08 -18.41
N VAL A 50 -5.35 24.22 -17.68
CA VAL A 50 -4.20 25.06 -18.02
C VAL A 50 -3.16 24.18 -18.66
N TYR A 51 -2.72 24.51 -19.86
CA TYR A 51 -1.73 23.75 -20.62
C TYR A 51 -0.34 24.35 -20.47
N ILE A 52 0.64 23.48 -20.26
CA ILE A 52 2.07 23.81 -20.26
C ILE A 52 2.73 23.10 -21.45
N ALA A 53 3.57 23.83 -22.17
CA ALA A 53 4.31 23.29 -23.32
C ALA A 53 5.65 24.02 -23.49
N CYS A 54 6.60 23.38 -24.18
CA CYS A 54 7.88 24.00 -24.53
C CYS A 54 7.90 24.63 -25.95
N ASP A 55 6.85 24.42 -26.74
CA ASP A 55 6.75 24.87 -28.15
C ASP A 55 5.86 26.13 -28.31
N GLY A 56 5.46 26.76 -27.22
CA GLY A 56 4.60 27.95 -27.24
C GLY A 56 3.10 27.63 -27.41
N SER A 57 2.70 26.36 -27.50
CA SER A 57 1.29 25.95 -27.66
C SER A 57 0.51 25.88 -26.37
N GLY A 58 1.16 26.13 -25.20
CA GLY A 58 0.56 26.13 -23.88
C GLY A 58 0.12 27.51 -23.41
N ASN A 59 -0.60 27.56 -22.30
CA ASN A 59 -0.89 28.80 -21.58
C ASN A 59 0.36 29.34 -20.86
N PHE A 60 1.26 28.43 -20.48
CA PHE A 60 2.58 28.71 -19.95
C PHE A 60 3.60 28.00 -20.82
N THR A 61 4.72 28.68 -21.12
CA THR A 61 5.76 28.16 -22.02
C THR A 61 7.03 27.93 -21.20
N CYS A 62 7.49 26.68 -21.20
CA CYS A 62 8.77 26.26 -20.67
C CYS A 62 9.86 26.38 -21.73
N ASP A 63 11.11 26.55 -21.31
CA ASP A 63 12.26 26.68 -22.23
C ASP A 63 13.27 25.53 -22.12
N GLY A 64 12.99 24.53 -21.29
CA GLY A 64 13.86 23.37 -21.04
C GLY A 64 14.92 23.61 -19.96
N SER A 65 14.77 24.70 -19.18
CA SER A 65 15.68 25.01 -18.09
C SER A 65 14.89 25.63 -16.92
N ASP A 66 15.00 25.02 -15.74
CA ASP A 66 14.29 25.46 -14.52
C ASP A 66 12.76 25.55 -14.74
N ASP A 67 12.21 24.64 -15.56
CA ASP A 67 10.81 24.59 -15.99
C ASP A 67 9.81 24.47 -14.82
N GLN A 68 10.29 24.13 -13.61
CA GLN A 68 9.45 24.17 -12.41
C GLN A 68 8.91 25.59 -12.14
N VAL A 69 9.53 26.63 -12.65
CA VAL A 69 9.07 28.03 -12.45
C VAL A 69 7.73 28.23 -13.16
N GLU A 70 7.61 27.82 -14.41
CA GLU A 70 6.38 27.92 -15.20
C GLU A 70 5.32 26.94 -14.72
N ILE A 71 5.74 25.72 -14.40
CA ILE A 71 4.84 24.68 -13.83
C ILE A 71 4.25 25.17 -12.51
N ASN A 72 5.06 25.72 -11.61
CA ASN A 72 4.59 26.23 -10.33
C ASN A 72 3.68 27.45 -10.48
N LYS A 73 3.95 28.35 -11.43
CA LYS A 73 3.04 29.47 -11.75
C LYS A 73 1.66 28.98 -12.21
N ALA A 74 1.63 27.93 -13.06
CA ALA A 74 0.38 27.33 -13.52
C ALA A 74 -0.38 26.64 -12.38
N LEU A 75 0.32 25.87 -11.52
CA LEU A 75 -0.27 25.21 -10.35
C LEU A 75 -0.80 26.24 -9.34
N GLU A 76 -0.07 27.29 -9.07
CA GLU A 76 -0.51 28.39 -8.21
C GLU A 76 -1.74 29.12 -8.80
N TYR A 77 -1.75 29.35 -10.12
CA TYR A 77 -2.91 29.91 -10.81
C TYR A 77 -4.16 29.06 -10.64
N VAL A 78 -4.04 27.73 -10.85
CA VAL A 78 -5.15 26.79 -10.67
C VAL A 78 -5.59 26.75 -9.21
N ALA A 79 -4.68 26.69 -8.25
CA ALA A 79 -5.02 26.65 -6.82
C ALA A 79 -5.78 27.89 -6.35
N LYS A 80 -5.52 29.06 -6.95
CA LYS A 80 -6.17 30.34 -6.62
C LYS A 80 -7.46 30.59 -7.41
N ASN A 81 -7.70 29.87 -8.50
CA ASN A 81 -8.76 30.17 -9.44
C ASN A 81 -9.75 29.01 -9.58
N ARG A 82 -10.88 29.08 -8.89
CA ARG A 82 -11.89 28.01 -8.81
C ARG A 82 -12.50 27.58 -10.15
N HIS A 83 -12.23 28.30 -11.25
CA HIS A 83 -12.70 27.90 -12.60
C HIS A 83 -11.78 26.85 -13.25
N TYR A 84 -10.61 26.63 -12.69
CA TYR A 84 -9.63 25.67 -13.17
C TYR A 84 -9.36 24.62 -12.10
N SER A 85 -9.12 23.38 -12.52
CA SER A 85 -8.76 22.28 -11.63
C SER A 85 -7.56 21.48 -12.13
N THR A 86 -7.13 21.70 -13.38
CA THR A 86 -6.16 20.86 -14.05
C THR A 86 -5.02 21.67 -14.64
N VAL A 87 -3.80 21.20 -14.41
CA VAL A 87 -2.58 21.59 -15.13
C VAL A 87 -2.18 20.39 -15.96
N HIS A 88 -2.05 20.57 -17.28
CA HIS A 88 -1.71 19.52 -18.24
C HIS A 88 -0.35 19.81 -18.88
N LEU A 89 0.57 18.86 -18.73
CA LEU A 89 1.89 18.86 -19.36
C LEU A 89 1.80 18.25 -20.75
N LYS A 90 2.01 19.05 -21.78
CA LYS A 90 2.01 18.54 -23.16
C LYS A 90 3.28 17.77 -23.46
N GLY A 91 3.15 16.70 -24.22
CA GLY A 91 4.24 15.95 -24.82
C GLY A 91 4.28 16.07 -26.35
N PRO A 92 5.40 15.65 -26.99
CA PRO A 92 6.59 15.07 -26.37
C PRO A 92 7.58 16.18 -25.93
N HIS A 93 7.65 16.44 -24.63
CA HIS A 93 8.57 17.44 -24.05
C HIS A 93 9.26 16.91 -22.80
N ILE A 94 10.51 17.34 -22.58
CA ILE A 94 11.26 17.10 -21.35
C ILE A 94 11.32 18.42 -20.58
N TYR A 95 10.64 18.45 -19.44
CA TYR A 95 10.61 19.54 -18.50
C TYR A 95 11.75 19.36 -17.51
N VAL A 96 12.82 20.14 -17.66
CA VAL A 96 14.03 20.05 -16.83
C VAL A 96 13.86 20.94 -15.59
N ILE A 97 13.92 20.33 -14.41
CA ILE A 97 13.71 21.00 -13.15
C ILE A 97 14.97 21.05 -12.29
N SER A 98 15.16 22.13 -11.55
CA SER A 98 16.21 22.32 -10.54
C SER A 98 15.66 22.65 -9.15
N ASP A 99 14.34 22.71 -9.01
CA ASP A 99 13.62 22.90 -7.75
C ASP A 99 12.28 22.12 -7.77
N SER A 100 11.65 21.95 -6.61
CA SER A 100 10.42 21.19 -6.44
C SER A 100 9.24 21.79 -7.20
N ILE A 101 8.40 20.91 -7.70
CA ILE A 101 7.05 21.23 -8.17
C ILE A 101 6.11 21.22 -6.97
N LEU A 102 5.36 22.33 -6.81
CA LEU A 102 4.48 22.57 -5.66
C LEU A 102 3.01 22.49 -6.09
N ILE A 103 2.28 21.48 -5.60
CA ILE A 103 0.87 21.27 -5.93
C ILE A 103 -0.05 21.74 -4.79
N GLY A 104 -1.13 22.42 -5.15
CA GLY A 104 -2.16 22.89 -4.22
C GLY A 104 -3.33 21.92 -4.06
N SER A 105 -4.21 22.19 -3.11
CA SER A 105 -5.44 21.40 -2.92
C SER A 105 -6.38 21.47 -4.12
N ASN A 106 -7.18 20.41 -4.32
CA ASN A 106 -8.17 20.27 -5.38
C ASN A 106 -7.61 20.46 -6.79
N THR A 107 -6.39 19.99 -7.01
CA THR A 107 -5.65 20.14 -8.26
C THR A 107 -5.33 18.79 -8.88
N VAL A 108 -5.53 18.68 -10.18
CA VAL A 108 -5.07 17.60 -11.04
C VAL A 108 -3.81 18.08 -11.78
N LEU A 109 -2.70 17.39 -11.56
CA LEU A 109 -1.50 17.51 -12.40
C LEU A 109 -1.45 16.28 -13.32
N GLU A 110 -1.69 16.49 -14.59
CA GLU A 110 -1.67 15.41 -15.58
C GLU A 110 -0.74 15.74 -16.74
N GLY A 111 -0.43 14.76 -17.56
CA GLY A 111 0.35 14.99 -18.77
C GLY A 111 0.12 13.95 -19.84
N ASP A 112 0.58 14.24 -21.05
CA ASP A 112 0.69 13.25 -22.09
C ASP A 112 1.71 12.18 -21.68
N SER A 113 1.51 10.95 -22.11
CA SER A 113 2.42 9.83 -21.79
C SER A 113 3.87 10.02 -22.29
N THR A 114 4.08 11.01 -23.13
CA THR A 114 5.39 11.43 -23.66
C THR A 114 5.93 12.71 -23.01
N ALA A 115 5.23 13.24 -22.02
CA ALA A 115 5.72 14.37 -21.20
C ALA A 115 6.61 13.81 -20.08
N VAL A 116 7.81 14.38 -19.90
CA VAL A 116 8.80 13.92 -18.93
C VAL A 116 9.20 15.07 -18.02
N ILE A 117 9.01 14.91 -16.71
CA ILE A 117 9.66 15.75 -15.72
C ILE A 117 11.01 15.13 -15.38
N LYS A 118 12.11 15.84 -15.65
CA LYS A 118 13.46 15.33 -15.41
C LYS A 118 14.24 16.23 -14.47
N LEU A 119 14.84 15.63 -13.44
CA LEU A 119 15.79 16.34 -12.59
C LEU A 119 17.04 16.72 -13.40
N LYS A 120 17.47 17.97 -13.29
CA LYS A 120 18.67 18.51 -13.93
C LYS A 120 19.92 17.68 -13.60
N ASP A 121 20.83 17.58 -14.53
CA ASP A 121 22.14 16.96 -14.30
C ASP A 121 22.90 17.76 -13.24
N LYS A 122 23.53 17.07 -12.30
CA LYS A 122 24.31 17.66 -11.20
C LYS A 122 23.53 18.77 -10.46
N ALA A 123 22.28 18.50 -10.17
CA ALA A 123 21.34 19.48 -9.63
C ALA A 123 21.74 20.00 -8.25
N GLY A 124 22.67 19.33 -7.54
CA GLY A 124 22.99 19.67 -6.15
C GLY A 124 21.77 19.51 -5.21
N TRP A 125 20.85 18.61 -5.54
CA TRP A 125 19.55 18.50 -4.90
C TRP A 125 19.66 18.19 -3.41
N PRO A 126 18.98 18.93 -2.50
CA PRO A 126 19.07 18.70 -1.06
C PRO A 126 18.46 17.34 -0.65
N ALA A 127 19.07 16.69 0.34
CA ALA A 127 18.47 15.53 0.98
C ALA A 127 17.08 15.87 1.56
N GLY A 128 16.15 14.93 1.49
CA GLY A 128 14.79 15.08 2.01
C GLY A 128 13.85 16.00 1.22
N LYS A 129 14.33 16.67 0.18
CA LYS A 129 13.50 17.55 -0.66
C LYS A 129 12.85 16.75 -1.79
N PRO A 130 11.50 16.63 -1.88
CA PRO A 130 10.85 15.86 -2.93
C PRO A 130 10.88 16.58 -4.29
N ILE A 131 10.75 15.82 -5.38
CA ILE A 131 10.56 16.37 -6.72
C ILE A 131 9.19 17.04 -6.84
N ILE A 132 8.11 16.34 -6.43
CA ILE A 132 6.76 16.92 -6.34
C ILE A 132 6.32 16.88 -4.88
N THR A 133 5.81 17.99 -4.36
CA THR A 133 5.32 18.09 -2.99
C THR A 133 4.17 19.09 -2.85
N GLN A 134 3.61 19.17 -1.66
CA GLN A 134 2.53 20.10 -1.35
C GLN A 134 2.99 21.56 -1.31
N MET A 135 2.11 22.46 -1.77
CA MET A 135 2.30 23.90 -1.69
C MET A 135 2.08 24.44 -0.27
N ASP A 136 1.13 23.84 0.47
CA ASP A 136 0.79 24.24 1.83
C ASP A 136 1.45 23.28 2.83
N SER A 137 2.26 23.81 3.73
CA SER A 137 2.93 23.02 4.78
C SER A 137 1.97 22.40 5.80
N ALA A 138 0.74 22.91 5.90
CA ALA A 138 -0.32 22.31 6.75
C ALA A 138 -1.01 21.10 6.11
N GLY A 139 -0.61 20.73 4.89
CA GLY A 139 -1.20 19.62 4.14
C GLY A 139 -2.15 20.10 3.04
N ILE A 140 -2.46 19.17 2.12
CA ILE A 140 -3.36 19.41 0.98
C ILE A 140 -4.42 18.32 0.89
N GLN A 141 -5.45 18.56 0.10
CA GLN A 141 -6.50 17.57 -0.14
C GLN A 141 -7.00 17.59 -1.58
N GLY A 142 -7.51 16.42 -2.02
CA GLY A 142 -8.16 16.31 -3.33
C GLY A 142 -7.17 16.47 -4.49
N VAL A 143 -6.02 15.82 -4.42
CA VAL A 143 -4.96 15.91 -5.43
C VAL A 143 -4.91 14.64 -6.26
N THR A 144 -4.80 14.82 -7.57
CA THR A 144 -4.52 13.72 -8.52
C THR A 144 -3.27 14.05 -9.33
N ILE A 145 -2.35 13.09 -9.42
CA ILE A 145 -1.16 13.17 -10.28
C ILE A 145 -1.20 11.96 -11.22
N LYS A 146 -1.14 12.20 -12.53
CA LYS A 146 -1.32 11.11 -13.50
C LYS A 146 -0.74 11.35 -14.89
N GLY A 147 -0.38 10.25 -15.55
CA GLY A 147 -0.29 10.15 -17.02
C GLY A 147 1.03 10.59 -17.63
N PHE A 148 2.06 10.93 -16.88
CA PHE A 148 3.36 11.36 -17.38
C PHE A 148 4.53 10.64 -16.71
N GLU A 149 5.74 10.91 -17.18
CA GLU A 149 6.98 10.33 -16.68
C GLU A 149 7.67 11.25 -15.66
N ILE A 150 8.22 10.66 -14.60
CA ILE A 150 9.17 11.34 -13.71
C ILE A 150 10.49 10.57 -13.74
N ASN A 151 11.53 11.25 -14.21
CA ASN A 151 12.90 10.77 -14.23
C ASN A 151 13.71 11.48 -13.14
N GLY A 152 14.06 10.76 -12.08
CA GLY A 152 14.88 11.28 -10.97
C GLY A 152 16.33 11.48 -11.33
N ASN A 153 16.75 11.06 -12.54
CA ASN A 153 18.06 11.28 -13.11
C ASN A 153 19.22 10.87 -12.18
N HIS A 154 19.04 9.73 -11.52
CA HIS A 154 19.96 9.21 -10.49
C HIS A 154 21.42 9.18 -10.99
N ASP A 155 21.65 8.65 -12.19
CA ASP A 155 23.01 8.40 -12.70
C ASP A 155 23.81 9.69 -12.97
N GLN A 156 23.12 10.83 -13.19
CA GLN A 156 23.74 12.14 -13.30
C GLN A 156 23.79 12.91 -11.97
N ASN A 157 23.27 12.31 -10.91
CA ASN A 157 23.23 12.84 -9.55
C ASN A 157 23.77 11.80 -8.55
N GLU A 158 24.79 11.03 -8.94
CA GLU A 158 25.36 9.92 -8.15
C GLU A 158 26.04 10.35 -6.84
N ASP A 159 26.34 11.64 -6.70
CA ASP A 159 26.84 12.23 -5.45
C ASP A 159 25.82 12.12 -4.31
N LYS A 160 24.56 11.82 -4.63
CA LYS A 160 23.51 11.59 -3.63
C LYS A 160 23.46 10.11 -3.23
N LYS A 161 23.33 9.90 -1.93
CA LYS A 161 23.14 8.54 -1.39
C LYS A 161 21.69 8.09 -1.64
N LYS A 162 21.52 6.77 -1.78
CA LYS A 162 20.20 6.14 -1.87
C LYS A 162 19.64 5.86 -0.47
N GLY A 163 18.33 5.82 -0.36
CA GLY A 163 17.65 5.35 0.83
C GLY A 163 16.65 6.32 1.39
N GLU A 164 16.15 6.00 2.55
CA GLU A 164 15.25 6.86 3.31
C GLU A 164 15.95 8.19 3.65
N GLY A 165 15.21 9.29 3.54
CA GLY A 165 15.74 10.64 3.75
C GLY A 165 16.42 11.25 2.53
N TYR A 166 16.57 10.53 1.45
CA TYR A 166 16.93 11.10 0.15
C TYR A 166 15.67 11.55 -0.58
N TYR A 167 15.81 12.30 -1.67
CA TYR A 167 14.64 12.89 -2.30
C TYR A 167 13.70 11.84 -2.90
N ASN A 168 12.43 11.97 -2.58
CA ASN A 168 11.36 11.17 -3.13
C ASN A 168 10.84 11.78 -4.43
N MET A 169 10.29 10.95 -5.31
CA MET A 169 9.63 11.44 -6.52
C MET A 169 8.43 12.31 -6.16
N ILE A 170 7.55 11.80 -5.32
CA ILE A 170 6.36 12.49 -4.82
C ILE A 170 6.32 12.29 -3.30
N SER A 171 6.11 13.38 -2.55
CA SER A 171 5.95 13.27 -1.09
C SER A 171 4.95 14.25 -0.54
N PHE A 172 4.04 13.76 0.31
CA PHE A 172 3.00 14.56 0.96
C PHE A 172 2.96 14.30 2.46
N LEU A 173 2.67 15.37 3.20
CA LEU A 173 2.53 15.36 4.65
C LEU A 173 1.15 15.91 5.03
N ASP A 174 0.51 15.33 6.08
CA ASP A 174 -0.79 15.78 6.60
C ASP A 174 -1.89 15.94 5.53
N SER A 175 -1.87 15.08 4.51
CA SER A 175 -2.65 15.26 3.27
C SER A 175 -3.74 14.20 3.09
N LYS A 176 -4.83 14.55 2.37
CA LYS A 176 -6.01 13.69 2.23
C LYS A 176 -6.51 13.60 0.78
N ASN A 177 -7.15 12.45 0.46
CA ASN A 177 -7.72 12.21 -0.87
C ASN A 177 -6.67 12.41 -1.97
N ILE A 178 -5.61 11.63 -1.89
CA ILE A 178 -4.47 11.66 -2.81
C ILE A 178 -4.59 10.49 -3.79
N GLN A 179 -4.49 10.78 -5.07
CA GLN A 179 -4.45 9.77 -6.13
C GLN A 179 -3.20 9.96 -6.98
N VAL A 180 -2.42 8.90 -7.14
CA VAL A 180 -1.26 8.86 -8.06
C VAL A 180 -1.41 7.64 -8.95
N HIS A 181 -1.58 7.87 -10.24
CA HIS A 181 -1.85 6.75 -11.15
C HIS A 181 -1.42 6.98 -12.59
N ASN A 182 -1.24 5.87 -13.32
CA ASN A 182 -0.78 5.88 -14.72
C ASN A 182 0.54 6.64 -14.91
N MET A 183 1.42 6.55 -13.92
CA MET A 183 2.73 7.19 -13.93
C MET A 183 3.82 6.21 -14.35
N TYR A 184 4.86 6.73 -14.97
CA TYR A 184 6.14 6.05 -15.07
C TYR A 184 7.16 6.82 -14.21
N MET A 185 7.63 6.20 -13.12
CA MET A 185 8.57 6.81 -12.18
C MET A 185 9.85 5.97 -12.12
N HIS A 186 10.99 6.60 -12.41
CA HIS A 186 12.23 5.84 -12.48
C HIS A 186 13.49 6.66 -12.18
N ASP A 187 14.60 5.93 -11.96
CA ASP A 187 15.93 6.48 -11.69
C ASP A 187 15.95 7.50 -10.54
N GLY A 188 15.26 7.17 -9.44
CA GLY A 188 15.17 8.02 -8.25
C GLY A 188 16.13 7.61 -7.14
N HIS A 189 16.37 8.51 -6.18
CA HIS A 189 17.21 8.25 -5.02
C HIS A 189 16.43 7.79 -3.78
N GLY A 190 15.16 8.16 -3.65
CA GLY A 190 14.26 7.80 -2.55
C GLY A 190 13.04 7.01 -3.01
N ASP A 191 11.88 7.35 -2.45
CA ASP A 191 10.61 6.67 -2.72
C ASP A 191 9.92 7.19 -3.98
N GLY A 192 9.09 6.34 -4.59
CA GLY A 192 8.20 6.75 -5.67
C GLY A 192 7.11 7.69 -5.17
N LEU A 193 6.28 7.20 -4.25
CA LEU A 193 5.34 8.03 -3.49
C LEU A 193 5.53 7.79 -1.99
N LYS A 194 5.75 8.86 -1.23
CA LYS A 194 5.71 8.85 0.23
C LYS A 194 4.56 9.71 0.74
N VAL A 195 3.76 9.17 1.65
CA VAL A 195 2.73 9.94 2.36
C VAL A 195 2.88 9.71 3.86
N GLU A 196 2.86 10.79 4.63
CA GLU A 196 2.96 10.75 6.08
C GLU A 196 1.76 11.48 6.71
N ARG A 197 1.12 10.85 7.70
CA ARG A 197 -0.08 11.33 8.39
C ARG A 197 -1.23 11.71 7.46
N GLY A 198 -1.46 10.85 6.44
CA GLY A 198 -2.47 11.04 5.41
C GLY A 198 -3.70 10.14 5.54
N SER A 199 -4.69 10.39 4.70
CA SER A 199 -5.86 9.50 4.58
C SER A 199 -6.45 9.48 3.17
N ASN A 200 -7.11 8.36 2.81
CA ASN A 200 -7.71 8.13 1.50
C ASN A 200 -6.66 8.27 0.38
N ILE A 201 -5.70 7.34 0.37
CA ILE A 201 -4.56 7.35 -0.54
C ILE A 201 -4.72 6.23 -1.54
N GLN A 202 -4.65 6.55 -2.81
CA GLN A 202 -4.74 5.61 -3.93
C GLN A 202 -3.48 5.69 -4.80
N PHE A 203 -2.86 4.52 -5.02
CA PHE A 203 -1.66 4.39 -5.85
C PHE A 203 -1.86 3.22 -6.82
N TYR A 204 -2.13 3.51 -8.11
CA TYR A 204 -2.54 2.46 -9.02
C TYR A 204 -2.14 2.67 -10.48
N ASN A 205 -2.04 1.56 -11.22
CA ASN A 205 -1.64 1.55 -12.62
C ASN A 205 -0.29 2.24 -12.87
N ASN A 206 0.63 2.21 -11.92
CA ASN A 206 1.93 2.85 -12.07
C ASN A 206 2.98 1.82 -12.48
N THR A 207 3.96 2.27 -13.25
CA THR A 207 5.21 1.56 -13.46
C THR A 207 6.31 2.29 -12.69
N VAL A 208 6.95 1.57 -11.78
CA VAL A 208 8.01 2.09 -10.92
C VAL A 208 9.28 1.28 -11.15
N TYR A 209 10.36 1.94 -11.53
CA TYR A 209 11.60 1.29 -11.92
C TYR A 209 12.83 1.99 -11.34
N LYS A 210 13.76 1.22 -10.79
CA LYS A 210 15.07 1.69 -10.34
C LYS A 210 15.00 2.89 -9.37
N LEU A 211 14.42 2.63 -8.19
CA LEU A 211 14.35 3.59 -7.10
C LEU A 211 15.33 3.25 -5.97
N GLY A 212 15.81 4.28 -5.32
CA GLY A 212 16.78 4.16 -4.21
C GLY A 212 16.18 3.68 -2.90
N HIS A 213 14.86 3.63 -2.76
CA HIS A 213 14.19 3.15 -1.56
C HIS A 213 12.90 2.39 -1.90
N ASP A 214 11.70 2.83 -1.50
CA ASP A 214 10.45 2.12 -1.71
C ASP A 214 9.71 2.57 -2.99
N GLY A 215 8.89 1.69 -3.57
CA GLY A 215 7.98 2.09 -4.64
C GLY A 215 6.87 3.00 -4.12
N PHE A 216 6.24 2.59 -3.00
CA PHE A 216 5.24 3.35 -2.26
C PHE A 216 5.48 3.19 -0.76
N TYR A 217 5.41 4.28 -0.01
CA TYR A 217 5.57 4.28 1.44
C TYR A 217 4.52 5.17 2.13
N ALA A 218 3.70 4.58 3.02
CA ALA A 218 2.74 5.30 3.84
C ALA A 218 3.08 5.16 5.33
N ILE A 219 3.14 6.30 6.05
CA ILE A 219 3.47 6.38 7.47
C ILE A 219 2.32 7.03 8.21
N ASP A 220 1.83 6.40 9.28
CA ASP A 220 0.73 6.94 10.11
C ASP A 220 -0.52 7.30 9.29
N CYS A 221 -0.85 6.53 8.27
CA CYS A 221 -1.92 6.78 7.32
C CYS A 221 -3.13 5.88 7.52
N GLN A 222 -4.26 6.25 6.92
CA GLN A 222 -5.50 5.47 6.93
C GLN A 222 -6.17 5.42 5.55
N ASN A 223 -6.89 4.32 5.28
CA ASN A 223 -7.60 4.09 4.03
C ASN A 223 -6.65 4.18 2.81
N ILE A 224 -5.81 3.17 2.70
CA ILE A 224 -4.78 3.08 1.67
C ILE A 224 -5.16 1.95 0.71
N GLU A 225 -5.08 2.22 -0.58
CA GLU A 225 -5.24 1.21 -1.60
C GLU A 225 -4.16 1.35 -2.67
N ALA A 226 -3.41 0.28 -2.93
CA ALA A 226 -2.42 0.24 -4.00
C ALA A 226 -2.62 -1.00 -4.87
N TRP A 227 -2.90 -0.78 -6.16
CA TRP A 227 -3.26 -1.88 -7.05
C TRP A 227 -2.79 -1.68 -8.49
N ASN A 228 -2.65 -2.80 -9.17
CA ASN A 228 -2.26 -2.86 -10.59
C ASN A 228 -0.99 -2.08 -10.90
N ASN A 229 -0.03 -2.08 -9.95
CA ASN A 229 1.27 -1.48 -10.16
C ASN A 229 2.30 -2.53 -10.57
N THR A 230 3.24 -2.15 -11.44
CA THR A 230 4.45 -2.91 -11.71
C THR A 230 5.62 -2.20 -11.05
N ILE A 231 6.22 -2.82 -10.05
CA ILE A 231 7.28 -2.23 -9.24
C ILE A 231 8.50 -3.14 -9.27
N THR A 232 9.57 -2.66 -9.88
CA THR A 232 10.78 -3.46 -10.07
C THR A 232 12.06 -2.65 -9.84
N CYS A 233 13.17 -3.36 -9.59
CA CYS A 233 14.49 -2.75 -9.55
C CYS A 233 14.61 -1.63 -8.49
N ARG A 234 14.29 -1.92 -7.23
CA ARG A 234 14.37 -1.00 -6.09
C ARG A 234 15.36 -1.50 -5.02
N THR A 235 15.69 -0.64 -4.07
CA THR A 235 16.64 -1.02 -3.01
C THR A 235 15.98 -1.54 -1.74
N ASN A 236 14.73 -1.14 -1.45
CA ASN A 236 13.96 -1.60 -0.31
C ASN A 236 12.65 -2.26 -0.78
N SER A 237 11.49 -1.94 -0.23
CA SER A 237 10.25 -2.63 -0.56
C SER A 237 9.51 -2.07 -1.79
N GLY A 238 8.68 -2.90 -2.42
CA GLY A 238 7.76 -2.44 -3.45
C GLY A 238 6.69 -1.54 -2.87
N LEU A 239 5.97 -2.06 -1.87
CA LEU A 239 4.94 -1.34 -1.13
C LEU A 239 5.25 -1.45 0.37
N ARG A 240 5.15 -0.33 1.08
CA ARG A 240 5.46 -0.25 2.51
C ARG A 240 4.42 0.55 3.28
N ILE A 241 4.08 0.05 4.45
CA ILE A 241 3.34 0.83 5.45
C ILE A 241 4.06 0.80 6.80
N TRP A 242 3.94 1.89 7.54
CA TRP A 242 4.35 2.00 8.94
C TRP A 242 3.18 2.57 9.75
N ASN A 243 2.75 1.90 10.82
CA ASN A 243 1.67 2.35 11.71
C ASN A 243 0.38 2.77 10.98
N SER A 244 0.03 2.14 9.88
CA SER A 244 -1.07 2.53 9.02
C SER A 244 -2.18 1.48 9.00
N ASN A 245 -3.44 1.90 8.82
CA ASN A 245 -4.63 1.06 8.96
C ASN A 245 -5.54 1.12 7.74
N TYR A 246 -6.41 0.12 7.58
CA TYR A 246 -7.36 -0.02 6.48
C TYR A 246 -6.64 0.00 5.13
N VAL A 247 -5.79 -1.01 4.94
CA VAL A 247 -4.86 -1.11 3.81
C VAL A 247 -5.27 -2.24 2.90
N LYS A 248 -5.29 -1.97 1.59
CA LYS A 248 -5.44 -2.99 0.54
C LYS A 248 -4.30 -2.89 -0.46
N PHE A 249 -3.57 -3.98 -0.61
CA PHE A 249 -2.54 -4.15 -1.63
C PHE A 249 -2.90 -5.32 -2.53
N HIS A 250 -3.29 -5.05 -3.78
CA HIS A 250 -3.79 -6.11 -4.64
C HIS A 250 -3.44 -5.91 -6.12
N ASP A 251 -3.44 -7.02 -6.85
CA ASP A 251 -3.19 -7.05 -8.29
C ASP A 251 -1.85 -6.40 -8.71
N ASN A 252 -0.86 -6.34 -7.83
CA ASN A 252 0.46 -5.78 -8.13
C ASN A 252 1.43 -6.87 -8.61
N VAL A 253 2.37 -6.48 -9.46
CA VAL A 253 3.54 -7.28 -9.84
C VAL A 253 4.77 -6.62 -9.24
N ILE A 254 5.47 -7.35 -8.37
CA ILE A 254 6.58 -6.80 -7.59
C ILE A 254 7.77 -7.74 -7.69
N ASP A 255 8.92 -7.20 -8.13
CA ASP A 255 10.20 -7.86 -8.06
C ASP A 255 11.30 -6.95 -7.50
N SER A 256 12.47 -7.50 -7.21
CA SER A 256 13.64 -6.73 -6.82
C SER A 256 14.91 -7.28 -7.45
N PHE A 257 14.82 -7.63 -8.70
CA PHE A 257 15.90 -8.26 -9.45
C PHE A 257 17.21 -7.47 -9.41
N TYR A 258 17.16 -6.17 -9.20
CA TYR A 258 18.34 -5.32 -9.13
C TYR A 258 18.78 -5.08 -7.68
N HIS A 259 19.94 -5.60 -7.33
CA HIS A 259 20.49 -5.56 -5.98
C HIS A 259 21.29 -4.28 -5.73
N TRP A 260 20.61 -3.18 -5.53
CA TRP A 260 21.27 -1.94 -5.11
C TRP A 260 21.59 -1.93 -3.60
N SER A 261 20.83 -2.67 -2.82
CA SER A 261 21.08 -2.87 -1.39
C SER A 261 20.70 -4.28 -0.97
N ALA A 262 21.16 -4.66 0.20
CA ALA A 262 20.84 -5.95 0.78
C ALA A 262 19.47 -5.90 1.46
N GLY A 263 18.50 -6.66 1.01
CA GLY A 263 17.40 -7.06 1.85
C GLY A 263 15.99 -6.64 1.47
N GLY A 264 15.79 -5.96 0.34
CA GLY A 264 14.46 -5.47 -0.04
C GLY A 264 13.37 -6.54 -0.11
N PRO A 265 12.34 -6.49 0.78
CA PRO A 265 11.16 -7.34 0.66
C PRO A 265 10.28 -6.89 -0.51
N GLY A 266 9.36 -7.77 -0.94
CA GLY A 266 8.31 -7.36 -1.86
C GLY A 266 7.38 -6.34 -1.23
N LEU A 267 6.75 -6.71 -0.11
CA LEU A 267 5.94 -5.84 0.73
C LEU A 267 6.52 -5.78 2.15
N LEU A 268 6.38 -4.63 2.78
CA LEU A 268 6.81 -4.41 4.17
C LEU A 268 5.67 -3.77 4.97
N ILE A 269 5.20 -4.49 5.97
CA ILE A 269 4.11 -4.08 6.85
C ILE A 269 4.68 -3.95 8.25
N GLU A 270 4.79 -2.72 8.75
CA GLU A 270 5.47 -2.43 10.01
C GLU A 270 4.54 -1.73 11.00
N LYS A 271 4.74 -2.05 12.26
CA LYS A 271 4.13 -1.35 13.38
C LYS A 271 5.16 -1.10 14.49
N SER A 272 5.03 0.01 15.17
CA SER A 272 5.80 0.30 16.37
C SER A 272 4.87 0.57 17.57
N THR A 273 4.45 1.81 17.73
CA THR A 273 3.63 2.26 18.86
C THR A 273 2.14 2.32 18.58
N ARG A 274 1.71 2.01 17.36
CA ARG A 274 0.30 2.05 16.93
C ARG A 274 -0.15 0.68 16.44
N ILE A 275 -1.44 0.46 16.56
CA ILE A 275 -2.09 -0.73 16.04
C ILE A 275 -2.11 -0.65 14.52
N VAL A 276 -1.79 -1.76 13.86
CA VAL A 276 -1.99 -1.95 12.43
C VAL A 276 -3.13 -2.94 12.26
N ASN A 277 -4.27 -2.45 11.80
CA ASN A 277 -5.49 -3.23 11.63
C ASN A 277 -6.01 -3.20 10.20
N CYS A 278 -6.79 -4.23 9.84
CA CYS A 278 -7.47 -4.31 8.55
C CYS A 278 -6.51 -4.13 7.37
N VAL A 279 -5.49 -4.98 7.34
CA VAL A 279 -4.56 -5.06 6.21
C VAL A 279 -4.92 -6.28 5.36
N GLU A 280 -5.24 -6.06 4.11
CA GLU A 280 -5.58 -7.09 3.14
C GLU A 280 -4.59 -7.06 1.98
N VAL A 281 -3.97 -8.20 1.69
CA VAL A 281 -2.97 -8.36 0.62
C VAL A 281 -3.39 -9.52 -0.27
N TYR A 282 -3.82 -9.24 -1.50
CA TYR A 282 -4.37 -10.29 -2.36
C TYR A 282 -4.08 -10.10 -3.86
N ASN A 283 -4.15 -11.18 -4.59
CA ASN A 283 -3.93 -11.24 -6.05
C ASN A 283 -2.59 -10.68 -6.52
N ASN A 284 -1.63 -10.47 -5.64
CA ASN A 284 -0.32 -9.98 -6.06
C ASN A 284 0.54 -11.12 -6.63
N THR A 285 1.45 -10.76 -7.53
CA THR A 285 2.54 -11.61 -7.96
C THR A 285 3.85 -11.01 -7.45
N ILE A 286 4.50 -11.71 -6.52
CA ILE A 286 5.72 -11.28 -5.86
C ILE A 286 6.82 -12.27 -6.18
N HIS A 287 7.87 -11.81 -6.83
CA HIS A 287 8.89 -12.72 -7.30
C HIS A 287 10.30 -12.13 -7.29
N ASN A 288 11.29 -13.01 -7.30
CA ASN A 288 12.72 -12.64 -7.38
C ASN A 288 13.12 -11.58 -6.34
N THR A 289 12.48 -11.60 -5.15
CA THR A 289 12.83 -10.65 -4.10
C THR A 289 14.15 -11.06 -3.43
N TYR A 290 14.98 -10.08 -3.12
CA TYR A 290 16.22 -10.30 -2.39
C TYR A 290 15.93 -10.59 -0.91
N GLY A 291 15.07 -9.79 -0.28
CA GLY A 291 14.46 -10.07 1.03
C GLY A 291 13.24 -10.98 0.95
N PRO A 292 12.40 -11.01 1.98
CA PRO A 292 11.15 -11.76 1.97
C PRO A 292 10.20 -11.32 0.84
N GLY A 293 9.29 -12.20 0.43
CA GLY A 293 8.17 -11.79 -0.38
C GLY A 293 7.31 -10.74 0.36
N ILE A 294 6.85 -11.09 1.56
CA ILE A 294 6.18 -10.17 2.49
C ILE A 294 6.89 -10.25 3.85
N TRP A 295 7.09 -9.11 4.46
CA TRP A 295 7.63 -9.02 5.81
C TRP A 295 6.68 -8.25 6.72
N LEU A 296 6.20 -8.92 7.78
CA LEU A 296 5.41 -8.34 8.86
C LEU A 296 6.33 -8.11 10.06
N ILE A 297 6.53 -6.87 10.47
CA ILE A 297 7.41 -6.53 11.60
C ILE A 297 6.65 -5.73 12.64
N GLY A 298 6.57 -6.27 13.86
CA GLY A 298 6.12 -5.53 15.02
C GLY A 298 7.30 -5.14 15.91
N TYR A 299 7.41 -3.87 16.24
CA TYR A 299 8.39 -3.32 17.16
C TYR A 299 7.72 -2.84 18.45
N GLY A 300 8.41 -2.94 19.58
CA GLY A 300 7.94 -2.40 20.86
C GLY A 300 7.09 -3.36 21.68
N GLU A 301 6.48 -2.84 22.73
CA GLU A 301 5.65 -3.59 23.68
C GLU A 301 4.44 -4.22 22.97
N PRO A 302 4.01 -5.43 23.38
CA PRO A 302 2.80 -6.04 22.84
C PRO A 302 1.59 -5.19 23.19
N TYR A 303 0.69 -5.03 22.23
CA TYR A 303 -0.62 -4.43 22.47
C TYR A 303 -1.48 -5.38 23.29
N PRO A 304 -2.42 -4.86 24.09
CA PRO A 304 -3.41 -5.69 24.79
C PRO A 304 -4.13 -6.63 23.79
N GLU A 305 -4.45 -7.84 24.23
CA GLU A 305 -5.12 -8.89 23.44
C GLU A 305 -6.45 -8.47 22.81
N GLU A 306 -7.07 -7.40 23.33
CA GLU A 306 -8.34 -6.85 22.85
C GLU A 306 -8.24 -6.14 21.49
N GLU A 307 -7.04 -5.87 21.02
CA GLU A 307 -6.80 -5.14 19.78
C GLU A 307 -6.32 -6.08 18.68
N ALA A 308 -7.24 -6.84 18.12
CA ALA A 308 -6.99 -7.77 17.03
C ALA A 308 -6.31 -7.06 15.85
N GLN A 309 -5.17 -7.61 15.42
CA GLN A 309 -4.41 -7.11 14.26
C GLN A 309 -4.79 -7.98 13.08
N ASN A 310 -5.90 -7.62 12.43
CA ASN A 310 -6.38 -8.32 11.26
C ASN A 310 -5.45 -8.09 10.05
N VAL A 311 -4.56 -9.06 9.81
CA VAL A 311 -3.76 -9.12 8.57
C VAL A 311 -4.20 -10.35 7.78
N HIS A 312 -4.73 -10.14 6.59
CA HIS A 312 -5.20 -11.19 5.70
C HIS A 312 -4.40 -11.18 4.40
N ILE A 313 -3.66 -12.27 4.15
CA ILE A 313 -2.81 -12.44 2.96
C ILE A 313 -3.34 -13.63 2.17
N HIS A 314 -3.93 -13.37 1.00
CA HIS A 314 -4.61 -14.41 0.25
C HIS A 314 -4.53 -14.27 -1.28
N HIS A 315 -4.67 -15.38 -1.98
CA HIS A 315 -4.69 -15.44 -3.45
C HIS A 315 -3.44 -14.82 -4.12
N ASN A 316 -2.32 -14.75 -3.41
CA ASN A 316 -1.07 -14.26 -3.99
C ASN A 316 -0.25 -15.39 -4.59
N THR A 317 0.62 -15.04 -5.50
CA THR A 317 1.64 -15.93 -6.05
C THR A 317 3.03 -15.43 -5.65
N PHE A 318 3.81 -16.32 -5.05
CA PHE A 318 5.20 -16.09 -4.69
C PHE A 318 6.09 -17.07 -5.43
N TYR A 319 7.14 -16.59 -6.09
CA TYR A 319 8.17 -17.48 -6.61
C TYR A 319 9.57 -16.87 -6.55
N SER A 320 10.54 -17.69 -6.22
CA SER A 320 11.96 -17.29 -6.12
C SER A 320 12.18 -16.09 -5.19
N THR A 321 11.46 -16.01 -4.06
CA THR A 321 11.67 -14.97 -3.04
C THR A 321 12.70 -15.41 -2.00
N GLY A 322 13.29 -14.44 -1.27
CA GLY A 322 14.24 -14.71 -0.20
C GLY A 322 15.64 -15.10 -0.68
N THR A 323 16.09 -14.52 -1.80
CA THR A 323 17.35 -14.95 -2.44
C THR A 323 18.62 -14.40 -1.77
N ASN A 324 18.51 -13.50 -0.79
CA ASN A 324 19.69 -12.93 -0.10
C ASN A 324 20.35 -13.98 0.80
N PRO A 325 21.61 -14.37 0.50
CA PRO A 325 22.31 -15.35 1.31
C PRO A 325 22.82 -14.81 2.66
N SER A 326 22.80 -13.50 2.86
CA SER A 326 23.47 -12.84 3.99
C SER A 326 22.55 -12.50 5.17
N ILE A 327 21.23 -12.63 5.01
CA ILE A 327 20.25 -12.35 6.07
C ILE A 327 19.43 -13.59 6.41
N ASP A 328 19.13 -13.73 7.70
CA ASP A 328 18.50 -14.94 8.25
C ASP A 328 16.98 -14.94 8.18
N TRP A 329 16.37 -13.78 7.93
CA TRP A 329 14.92 -13.57 7.90
C TRP A 329 14.39 -13.42 6.47
N VAL A 330 14.79 -14.29 5.57
CA VAL A 330 14.30 -14.36 4.19
C VAL A 330 13.30 -15.50 4.01
N GLY A 331 12.43 -15.38 3.03
CA GLY A 331 11.41 -16.39 2.73
C GLY A 331 10.32 -15.89 1.82
N GLY A 332 9.20 -16.60 1.82
CA GLY A 332 7.96 -16.13 1.19
C GLY A 332 7.28 -15.07 2.05
N ILE A 333 6.75 -15.48 3.19
CA ILE A 333 6.17 -14.57 4.20
C ILE A 333 6.94 -14.75 5.51
N VAL A 334 7.46 -13.67 6.05
CA VAL A 334 8.13 -13.62 7.35
C VAL A 334 7.26 -12.80 8.30
N THR A 335 6.89 -13.37 9.46
CA THR A 335 6.04 -12.72 10.46
C THR A 335 6.78 -12.55 11.78
N SER A 336 6.63 -11.39 12.41
CA SER A 336 7.18 -11.07 13.71
C SER A 336 6.29 -10.07 14.44
N GLY A 337 5.80 -10.43 15.62
CA GLY A 337 5.06 -9.51 16.49
C GLY A 337 3.67 -9.09 15.99
N PHE A 338 3.00 -9.90 15.17
CA PHE A 338 1.62 -9.68 14.72
C PHE A 338 0.71 -10.74 15.32
N TYR A 339 -0.41 -10.30 15.91
CA TYR A 339 -1.53 -11.15 16.32
C TYR A 339 -2.46 -11.41 15.12
N ASP A 340 -3.22 -12.50 15.15
CA ASP A 340 -4.31 -12.80 14.21
C ASP A 340 -4.00 -12.58 12.73
N THR A 341 -2.92 -13.21 12.27
CA THR A 341 -2.55 -13.23 10.85
C THR A 341 -3.20 -14.43 10.16
N LEU A 342 -3.92 -14.21 9.07
CA LEU A 342 -4.47 -15.25 8.20
C LEU A 342 -3.73 -15.27 6.86
N ILE A 343 -3.14 -16.41 6.52
CA ILE A 343 -2.45 -16.66 5.26
C ILE A 343 -3.16 -17.83 4.56
N GLU A 344 -3.91 -17.54 3.51
CA GLU A 344 -4.70 -18.58 2.84
C GLU A 344 -4.74 -18.45 1.32
N ASN A 345 -4.96 -19.58 0.66
CA ASN A 345 -5.16 -19.61 -0.80
C ASN A 345 -4.02 -18.97 -1.60
N ASN A 346 -2.79 -19.04 -1.12
CA ASN A 346 -1.61 -18.56 -1.85
C ASN A 346 -0.87 -19.71 -2.52
N VAL A 347 -0.06 -19.41 -3.51
CA VAL A 347 0.90 -20.32 -4.12
C VAL A 347 2.31 -19.85 -3.83
N PHE A 348 3.14 -20.75 -3.31
CA PHE A 348 4.56 -20.54 -3.06
C PHE A 348 5.37 -21.56 -3.88
N ASP A 349 6.20 -21.08 -4.78
CA ASP A 349 7.06 -21.93 -5.61
C ASP A 349 8.52 -21.49 -5.53
N SER A 350 9.40 -22.44 -5.26
CA SER A 350 10.85 -22.21 -5.27
C SER A 350 11.33 -21.13 -4.30
N ILE A 351 10.72 -21.06 -3.14
CA ILE A 351 11.05 -20.09 -2.09
C ILE A 351 12.32 -20.51 -1.35
N TYR A 352 13.22 -19.58 -1.11
CA TYR A 352 14.43 -19.84 -0.32
C TYR A 352 14.14 -19.75 1.18
N HIS A 353 14.76 -20.58 1.99
CA HIS A 353 14.63 -20.71 3.44
C HIS A 353 13.32 -21.42 3.85
N ALA A 354 12.18 -20.75 3.77
CA ALA A 354 10.87 -21.32 3.97
C ALA A 354 9.79 -20.47 3.27
N ALA A 355 8.67 -21.08 2.91
CA ALA A 355 7.56 -20.32 2.36
C ALA A 355 6.93 -19.41 3.40
N ILE A 356 6.73 -19.92 4.62
CA ILE A 356 6.17 -19.13 5.73
C ILE A 356 7.01 -19.40 6.99
N LEU A 357 7.47 -18.35 7.64
CA LEU A 357 8.23 -18.47 8.89
C LEU A 357 7.97 -17.27 9.80
N ASN A 358 8.16 -17.52 11.10
CA ASN A 358 8.31 -16.43 12.06
C ASN A 358 9.78 -16.31 12.45
N THR A 359 10.25 -15.09 12.68
CA THR A 359 11.62 -14.83 13.14
C THR A 359 11.71 -13.45 13.77
N TYR A 360 12.81 -13.24 14.48
CA TYR A 360 13.22 -11.89 14.86
C TYR A 360 14.11 -11.34 13.76
N PRO A 361 13.84 -10.15 13.24
CA PRO A 361 14.82 -9.47 12.43
C PRO A 361 16.08 -9.29 13.28
N SER A 362 17.16 -9.94 12.89
CA SER A 362 18.44 -9.69 13.57
C SER A 362 18.80 -8.21 13.43
N ALA A 363 19.45 -7.63 14.43
CA ALA A 363 19.95 -6.26 14.45
C ALA A 363 20.87 -5.89 13.25
N SER A 364 21.10 -6.81 12.34
CA SER A 364 21.88 -6.62 11.11
C SER A 364 21.18 -5.85 10.00
N THR A 365 20.07 -5.18 10.26
CA THR A 365 19.41 -4.29 9.28
C THR A 365 20.21 -3.03 8.93
N GLY A 366 21.48 -2.95 9.35
CA GLY A 366 22.35 -1.84 8.98
C GLY A 366 22.13 -0.54 9.76
N THR A 367 21.23 -0.53 10.73
CA THR A 367 21.15 0.53 11.72
C THR A 367 22.08 0.21 12.89
N SER A 368 22.87 1.18 13.32
CA SER A 368 23.87 1.05 14.38
C SER A 368 23.31 0.84 15.78
N ASP A 369 22.00 0.86 15.95
CA ASP A 369 21.34 0.60 17.22
C ASP A 369 20.80 -0.82 17.26
N PRO A 370 21.19 -1.64 18.25
CA PRO A 370 20.55 -2.90 18.51
C PRO A 370 19.13 -2.60 19.04
N VAL A 371 18.18 -2.49 18.15
CA VAL A 371 16.77 -2.54 18.55
C VAL A 371 16.56 -3.96 19.03
N ASP A 372 16.17 -4.14 20.29
CA ASP A 372 15.71 -5.43 20.79
C ASP A 372 14.39 -5.75 20.08
N LEU A 373 14.51 -6.51 18.99
CA LEU A 373 13.40 -6.93 18.15
C LEU A 373 12.77 -8.24 18.65
N SER A 374 13.13 -8.69 19.86
CA SER A 374 12.47 -9.83 20.46
C SER A 374 10.98 -9.51 20.63
N PRO A 375 10.04 -10.37 20.14
CA PRO A 375 8.62 -10.19 20.41
C PRO A 375 8.43 -10.16 21.91
N GLN A 376 8.09 -9.01 22.40
CA GLN A 376 7.71 -8.82 23.78
C GLN A 376 6.27 -9.30 23.90
N GLY A 377 6.07 -10.54 24.27
CA GLY A 377 4.74 -11.08 24.45
C GLY A 377 4.57 -12.52 23.98
N THR A 378 3.43 -13.07 24.28
CA THR A 378 3.00 -14.42 23.91
C THR A 378 1.63 -14.37 23.29
N GLY A 379 1.21 -15.45 22.60
CA GLY A 379 -0.13 -15.56 22.05
C GLY A 379 -0.28 -15.08 20.61
N TYR A 380 0.83 -14.78 19.91
CA TYR A 380 0.77 -14.55 18.47
C TYR A 380 0.24 -15.77 17.74
N THR A 381 -0.74 -15.58 16.85
CA THR A 381 -1.34 -16.67 16.09
C THR A 381 -1.29 -16.37 14.60
N THR A 382 -0.79 -17.33 13.84
CA THR A 382 -0.86 -17.29 12.38
C THR A 382 -1.62 -18.53 11.90
N ILE A 383 -2.75 -18.31 11.23
CA ILE A 383 -3.53 -19.36 10.57
C ILE A 383 -3.01 -19.48 9.14
N ILE A 384 -2.56 -20.67 8.78
CA ILE A 384 -1.97 -20.99 7.48
C ILE A 384 -2.82 -22.11 6.86
N ARG A 385 -3.64 -21.79 5.88
CA ARG A 385 -4.56 -22.78 5.30
C ARG A 385 -4.75 -22.63 3.80
N ASN A 386 -5.12 -23.72 3.16
CA ASN A 386 -5.42 -23.75 1.72
C ASN A 386 -4.28 -23.21 0.83
N ASN A 387 -3.04 -23.19 1.28
CA ASN A 387 -1.92 -22.76 0.46
C ASN A 387 -1.30 -23.94 -0.29
N ILE A 388 -0.75 -23.69 -1.46
CA ILE A 388 0.12 -24.65 -2.17
C ILE A 388 1.56 -24.18 -1.97
N ILE A 389 2.39 -25.05 -1.39
CA ILE A 389 3.80 -24.77 -1.11
C ILE A 389 4.66 -25.86 -1.74
N VAL A 390 5.41 -25.47 -2.77
CA VAL A 390 6.23 -26.43 -3.53
C VAL A 390 7.67 -25.97 -3.72
N ASN A 391 8.57 -26.94 -3.80
CA ASN A 391 9.96 -26.73 -4.22
C ASN A 391 10.74 -25.71 -3.38
N THR A 392 10.45 -25.59 -2.08
CA THR A 392 11.25 -24.71 -1.22
C THR A 392 12.71 -25.11 -1.27
N ARG A 393 13.59 -24.11 -1.20
CA ARG A 393 15.04 -24.28 -1.38
C ARG A 393 15.77 -23.95 -0.10
N LYS A 394 16.84 -24.71 0.14
CA LYS A 394 17.80 -24.37 1.19
C LYS A 394 18.50 -23.04 0.84
N ARG A 395 18.88 -22.29 1.86
CA ARG A 395 19.74 -21.13 1.68
C ARG A 395 21.10 -21.55 1.13
N THR A 396 21.71 -20.71 0.34
CA THR A 396 23.06 -20.96 -0.20
C THR A 396 24.14 -20.81 0.86
N LYS A 397 23.93 -19.91 1.84
CA LYS A 397 24.74 -19.77 3.03
C LYS A 397 23.95 -20.29 4.23
N ASP A 398 24.58 -21.11 5.06
CA ASP A 398 23.97 -21.76 6.21
C ASP A 398 22.69 -22.57 5.83
N PRO A 399 22.85 -23.64 5.04
CA PRO A 399 21.72 -24.39 4.50
C PRO A 399 20.99 -25.23 5.55
N ASP A 400 21.65 -25.51 6.69
CA ASP A 400 21.09 -26.36 7.74
C ASP A 400 19.88 -25.72 8.39
N GLY A 401 18.83 -26.53 8.56
CA GLY A 401 17.56 -26.07 9.15
C GLY A 401 16.74 -25.16 8.25
N THR A 402 17.04 -25.07 6.96
CA THR A 402 16.31 -24.29 5.95
C THR A 402 15.80 -25.17 4.82
N GLY A 403 14.84 -24.69 4.01
CA GLY A 403 14.25 -25.43 2.91
C GLY A 403 12.95 -26.15 3.27
N TYR A 404 12.28 -25.74 4.34
CA TYR A 404 10.98 -26.26 4.77
C TYR A 404 9.82 -25.48 4.11
N ALA A 405 8.65 -26.10 4.05
CA ALA A 405 7.45 -25.36 3.69
C ALA A 405 7.14 -24.30 4.76
N THR A 406 7.18 -24.70 6.04
CA THR A 406 6.90 -23.79 7.16
C THR A 406 7.90 -23.99 8.29
N ILE A 407 8.35 -22.90 8.91
CA ILE A 407 9.22 -22.91 10.08
C ILE A 407 8.62 -22.04 11.18
N ASN A 408 8.35 -22.64 12.34
CA ASN A 408 8.06 -21.89 13.56
C ASN A 408 9.31 -21.85 14.44
N TYR A 409 10.05 -20.75 14.41
CA TYR A 409 11.26 -20.60 15.22
C TYR A 409 10.98 -20.39 16.70
N PHE A 410 9.78 -19.89 17.05
CA PHE A 410 9.39 -19.49 18.41
C PHE A 410 8.04 -20.09 18.81
N PRO A 411 7.92 -21.44 18.88
CA PRO A 411 6.65 -22.10 19.17
C PRO A 411 6.12 -21.81 20.59
N GLU A 412 6.95 -21.36 21.51
CA GLU A 412 6.57 -20.96 22.87
C GLU A 412 5.82 -19.64 22.93
N THR A 413 5.98 -18.76 21.94
CA THR A 413 5.35 -17.45 21.89
C THR A 413 4.40 -17.27 20.71
N HIS A 414 4.55 -18.12 19.69
CA HIS A 414 3.83 -18.00 18.43
C HIS A 414 3.22 -19.34 18.00
N THR A 415 1.91 -19.38 17.79
CA THR A 415 1.18 -20.55 17.35
C THR A 415 0.95 -20.52 15.84
N PHE A 416 1.38 -21.57 15.13
CA PHE A 416 0.98 -21.82 13.74
C PHE A 416 -0.18 -22.82 13.72
N VAL A 417 -1.31 -22.42 13.17
CA VAL A 417 -2.48 -23.27 12.94
C VAL A 417 -2.51 -23.63 11.46
N LEU A 418 -2.15 -24.88 11.14
CA LEU A 418 -1.98 -25.39 9.77
C LEU A 418 -3.18 -26.25 9.37
N GLN A 419 -3.83 -25.93 8.25
CA GLN A 419 -5.05 -26.59 7.81
C GLN A 419 -5.14 -26.68 6.28
N ASN A 420 -5.33 -27.89 5.76
CA ASN A 420 -5.62 -28.16 4.34
C ASN A 420 -4.65 -27.46 3.34
N ASN A 421 -3.36 -27.40 3.67
CA ASN A 421 -2.35 -26.94 2.70
C ASN A 421 -1.93 -28.10 1.80
N CYS A 422 -1.44 -27.82 0.61
CA CYS A 422 -0.83 -28.81 -0.28
C CYS A 422 0.69 -28.60 -0.33
N LEU A 423 1.45 -29.61 0.06
CA LEU A 423 2.91 -29.54 0.22
C LEU A 423 3.57 -30.56 -0.69
N TYR A 424 4.55 -30.14 -1.48
CA TYR A 424 5.23 -31.02 -2.41
C TYR A 424 6.68 -30.62 -2.69
N ASN A 425 7.57 -31.60 -2.65
CA ASN A 425 8.98 -31.48 -3.06
C ASN A 425 9.76 -30.36 -2.33
N ASN A 426 9.47 -30.11 -1.06
CA ASN A 426 10.20 -29.16 -0.23
C ASN A 426 11.54 -29.75 0.22
N SER A 427 12.65 -29.05 0.02
CA SER A 427 14.01 -29.63 0.04
C SER A 427 14.48 -30.15 1.41
N ALA A 428 13.92 -29.66 2.52
CA ALA A 428 14.22 -30.13 3.88
C ALA A 428 13.03 -30.81 4.55
N GLY A 429 11.86 -30.78 3.92
CA GLY A 429 10.62 -31.33 4.43
C GLY A 429 9.52 -30.28 4.57
N ASP A 430 8.44 -30.66 5.21
CA ASP A 430 7.24 -29.85 5.23
C ASP A 430 7.23 -28.88 6.42
N TYR A 431 7.64 -29.34 7.60
CA TYR A 431 7.54 -28.54 8.83
C TYR A 431 8.79 -28.60 9.68
N ARG A 432 9.09 -27.46 10.31
CA ARG A 432 10.01 -27.39 11.43
C ARG A 432 9.29 -26.71 12.60
N ASN A 433 9.19 -27.41 13.74
CA ASN A 433 8.46 -26.98 14.96
C ASN A 433 7.00 -26.62 14.69
N ALA A 434 6.37 -27.35 13.79
CA ALA A 434 4.96 -27.23 13.46
C ALA A 434 4.45 -28.59 12.95
N SER A 435 3.14 -28.78 12.88
CA SER A 435 2.54 -30.01 12.34
C SER A 435 1.09 -29.78 11.90
N SER A 436 0.63 -30.58 10.95
CA SER A 436 -0.77 -30.62 10.53
C SER A 436 -1.21 -32.06 10.32
N SER A 437 -2.48 -32.31 10.59
CA SER A 437 -3.13 -33.61 10.32
C SER A 437 -4.08 -33.56 9.12
N THR A 438 -4.27 -32.39 8.50
CA THR A 438 -5.24 -32.17 7.43
C THR A 438 -4.61 -31.81 6.10
N ASP A 439 -3.29 -31.59 6.07
CA ASP A 439 -2.57 -31.15 4.87
C ASP A 439 -2.36 -32.30 3.88
N ILE A 440 -2.27 -31.97 2.60
CA ILE A 440 -2.10 -32.88 1.49
C ILE A 440 -0.63 -32.89 1.07
N TYR A 441 -0.06 -34.10 0.96
CA TYR A 441 1.33 -34.32 0.56
C TYR A 441 1.35 -34.95 -0.84
N ALA A 442 1.16 -34.11 -1.86
CA ALA A 442 1.07 -34.57 -3.25
C ALA A 442 1.46 -33.46 -4.25
N ASP A 443 1.85 -33.87 -5.45
CA ASP A 443 2.02 -32.96 -6.57
C ASP A 443 0.68 -32.26 -6.86
N PRO A 444 0.63 -30.89 -6.81
CA PRO A 444 -0.58 -30.16 -7.10
C PRO A 444 -1.04 -30.25 -8.57
N LEU A 445 -0.22 -30.76 -9.46
CA LEU A 445 -0.50 -30.91 -10.90
C LEU A 445 -0.82 -29.59 -11.58
N PHE A 446 0.10 -28.63 -11.54
CA PHE A 446 -0.04 -27.36 -12.24
C PHE A 446 -0.09 -27.50 -13.76
N VAL A 447 -0.82 -26.63 -14.45
CA VAL A 447 -0.95 -26.62 -15.91
C VAL A 447 0.41 -26.39 -16.57
N ASP A 448 1.16 -25.34 -16.17
CA ASP A 448 2.54 -25.11 -16.65
C ASP A 448 3.35 -24.31 -15.60
N GLN A 449 3.89 -25.04 -14.63
CA GLN A 449 4.69 -24.43 -13.57
C GLN A 449 5.91 -23.65 -14.08
N LYS A 450 6.52 -24.06 -15.20
CA LYS A 450 7.68 -23.37 -15.77
C LYS A 450 7.34 -21.99 -16.32
N LYS A 451 6.09 -21.79 -16.70
CA LYS A 451 5.56 -20.49 -17.13
C LYS A 451 4.81 -19.76 -16.01
N HIS A 452 4.89 -20.26 -14.79
CA HIS A 452 4.16 -19.75 -13.63
C HIS A 452 2.63 -19.76 -13.81
N ASP A 453 2.14 -20.73 -14.61
CA ASP A 453 0.72 -21.05 -14.70
C ASP A 453 0.38 -22.09 -13.63
N TYR A 454 -0.13 -21.61 -12.51
CA TYR A 454 -0.45 -22.42 -11.33
C TYR A 454 -1.91 -22.89 -11.29
N HIS A 455 -2.64 -22.82 -12.40
CA HIS A 455 -3.93 -23.47 -12.51
C HIS A 455 -3.78 -24.99 -12.34
N LEU A 456 -4.77 -25.62 -11.71
CA LEU A 456 -4.74 -27.05 -11.44
C LEU A 456 -5.25 -27.85 -12.63
N LYS A 457 -4.54 -28.92 -12.99
CA LYS A 457 -5.04 -29.89 -13.96
C LYS A 457 -6.14 -30.75 -13.37
N PRO A 458 -7.05 -31.29 -14.18
CA PRO A 458 -7.97 -32.33 -13.74
C PRO A 458 -7.23 -33.51 -13.08
N GLY A 459 -7.75 -33.95 -11.93
CA GLY A 459 -7.12 -35.01 -11.13
C GLY A 459 -6.17 -34.53 -10.05
N SER A 460 -5.94 -33.21 -9.93
CA SER A 460 -5.24 -32.65 -8.77
C SER A 460 -6.02 -32.94 -7.48
N LEU A 461 -5.31 -33.40 -6.46
CA LEU A 461 -5.88 -33.59 -5.11
C LEU A 461 -6.22 -32.25 -4.41
N CYS A 462 -5.75 -31.16 -4.93
CA CYS A 462 -6.06 -29.81 -4.39
C CYS A 462 -7.46 -29.31 -4.81
N ILE A 463 -8.10 -29.96 -5.80
CA ILE A 463 -9.44 -29.58 -6.26
C ILE A 463 -10.47 -30.03 -5.23
N GLY A 464 -11.27 -29.09 -4.72
CA GLY A 464 -12.33 -29.33 -3.76
C GLY A 464 -11.84 -29.76 -2.36
N ALA A 465 -10.55 -29.64 -2.06
CA ALA A 465 -9.97 -30.10 -0.80
C ALA A 465 -9.72 -29.00 0.23
N GLY A 466 -10.07 -27.76 -0.11
CA GLY A 466 -9.85 -26.62 0.77
C GLY A 466 -10.73 -26.62 2.01
N TYR A 467 -10.21 -26.03 3.07
CA TYR A 467 -10.95 -25.76 4.30
C TYR A 467 -12.01 -24.69 4.08
N THR A 468 -13.26 -24.96 4.47
CA THR A 468 -14.35 -23.99 4.41
C THR A 468 -14.86 -23.70 5.81
N THR A 469 -14.99 -22.41 6.18
CA THR A 469 -15.79 -22.04 7.36
C THR A 469 -17.24 -21.83 6.94
N SER A 470 -18.19 -22.25 7.75
CA SER A 470 -19.62 -22.04 7.51
C SER A 470 -20.06 -20.57 7.39
N THR A 471 -19.11 -19.63 7.56
CA THR A 471 -19.31 -18.18 7.51
C THR A 471 -18.52 -17.50 6.40
N SER A 472 -17.76 -18.21 5.56
CA SER A 472 -17.03 -17.56 4.47
C SER A 472 -18.00 -17.14 3.37
N SER A 473 -18.15 -15.84 3.17
CA SER A 473 -18.88 -15.22 2.07
C SER A 473 -18.23 -15.44 0.69
N ILE A 474 -17.18 -16.24 0.61
CA ILE A 474 -16.49 -16.69 -0.63
C ILE A 474 -16.89 -18.12 -0.98
N ALA A 475 -18.01 -18.60 -0.49
CA ALA A 475 -18.62 -19.81 -1.04
C ALA A 475 -19.12 -19.44 -2.45
N GLY A 476 -18.50 -20.03 -3.46
CA GLY A 476 -19.11 -20.03 -4.80
C GLY A 476 -20.56 -20.48 -4.66
N GLU A 477 -21.44 -19.82 -5.35
CA GLU A 477 -22.88 -20.13 -5.37
C GLU A 477 -23.06 -21.65 -5.47
N ASN A 478 -23.70 -22.27 -4.47
CA ASN A 478 -24.04 -23.69 -4.34
C ASN A 478 -23.24 -24.58 -3.38
N GLY A 479 -22.59 -24.06 -2.33
CA GLY A 479 -21.92 -24.92 -1.33
C GLY A 479 -20.80 -25.79 -1.92
N SER A 480 -20.16 -25.32 -2.98
CA SER A 480 -19.06 -26.00 -3.63
C SER A 480 -17.82 -25.99 -2.74
N GLN A 481 -17.15 -27.12 -2.65
CA GLN A 481 -15.84 -27.26 -2.05
C GLN A 481 -14.88 -26.28 -2.73
N ILE A 482 -14.13 -25.52 -1.94
CA ILE A 482 -13.10 -24.61 -2.48
C ILE A 482 -11.82 -25.40 -2.79
N ASN A 483 -11.09 -24.94 -3.79
CA ASN A 483 -9.79 -25.50 -4.12
C ASN A 483 -8.72 -25.00 -3.14
N ILE A 484 -7.61 -25.71 -3.06
CA ILE A 484 -6.40 -25.24 -2.40
C ILE A 484 -5.60 -24.43 -3.43
N GLY A 485 -5.05 -23.29 -3.03
CA GLY A 485 -4.24 -22.40 -3.87
C GLY A 485 -4.97 -21.17 -4.41
N ARG A 486 -4.26 -20.37 -5.20
CA ARG A 486 -4.73 -19.04 -5.67
C ARG A 486 -6.00 -19.09 -6.52
N TYR A 487 -6.16 -20.14 -7.30
CA TYR A 487 -7.26 -20.24 -8.27
C TYR A 487 -8.35 -21.18 -7.73
N CYS A 488 -9.09 -20.68 -6.76
CA CYS A 488 -10.17 -21.41 -6.09
C CYS A 488 -11.50 -21.32 -6.83
#